data_c73d482bbcd832a19b57ba42e1fcd3ec
#
_entry.id   c73d482bbcd832a19b57ba42e1fcd3ec
#
_cell.length_a   1.000
_cell.length_b   1.000
_cell.length_c   1.000
_cell.angle_alpha   90.00
_cell.angle_beta   90.00
_cell.angle_gamma   90.00
#
_symmetry.space_group_name_H-M   'P 1'
#
loop_
_entity.id
_entity.type
_entity.pdbx_description
1 polymer ?
#
loop_
_entity_poly.entity_id
_entity_poly.type
_entity_poly.pdbx_seq_one_letter_code
_entity_poly.pdbx_strand_id
1 'polypeptide(L)'
;FGQVNRYLDSYRRDNDSMLLSDTGDLLGSIISEEEAPFIYERMGSSIHHFLIDEFQDTSQLQWRNLEPLVLQSLSEGYDNLIIGDEKQCIYRFRNSSPDLLGSGVETSVESRFPGSVDIRGVDVSENSNWRSSPLVVRFNNTLFSSLAQLFDPDGSRGIRETYSGLVQQVDDRHAGIPGYVCVHFLPDDAEAAETVDASSDDADDISARTEARELDRLTREISRQLDAGFRPSDIAVLVRKGYQSKKVIRHLMAVMENPDSGWHHGHVPVVSADSIPVGMSPAVRMVISILTLTGEPSRIVSPHRRPDADGN
;
A
#
# COMPACT_ATOMS: atom_id res chain seq x y z
N PHE A 1 -24.46 6.78 -13.30
CA PHE A 1 -24.15 5.94 -12.12
C PHE A 1 -25.29 4.99 -11.76
N GLY A 2 -26.56 5.39 -11.64
CA GLY A 2 -27.67 4.54 -11.24
C GLY A 2 -27.99 3.35 -12.18
N GLN A 3 -27.64 3.40 -13.47
CA GLN A 3 -27.77 2.28 -14.38
C GLN A 3 -26.66 1.23 -14.17
N VAL A 4 -25.44 1.70 -13.89
CA VAL A 4 -24.29 0.83 -13.62
C VAL A 4 -24.52 0.04 -12.33
N ASN A 5 -24.98 0.72 -11.27
CA ASN A 5 -25.28 0.04 -10.00
C ASN A 5 -26.37 -1.01 -10.16
N ARG A 6 -27.46 -0.73 -10.90
CA ARG A 6 -28.51 -1.72 -11.17
C ARG A 6 -27.99 -2.94 -11.94
N TYR A 7 -27.09 -2.72 -12.91
CA TYR A 7 -26.46 -3.81 -13.64
C TYR A 7 -25.55 -4.65 -12.75
N LEU A 8 -24.75 -4.01 -11.90
CA LEU A 8 -23.89 -4.68 -10.92
C LEU A 8 -24.71 -5.50 -9.92
N ASP A 9 -25.84 -4.97 -9.44
CA ASP A 9 -26.73 -5.67 -8.52
C ASP A 9 -27.41 -6.88 -9.16
N SER A 10 -27.78 -6.76 -10.45
CA SER A 10 -28.28 -7.89 -11.22
C SER A 10 -27.21 -8.96 -11.41
N TYR A 11 -26.03 -8.54 -11.85
CA TYR A 11 -24.89 -9.44 -12.06
C TYR A 11 -24.52 -10.21 -10.78
N ARG A 12 -24.50 -9.52 -9.63
CA ARG A 12 -24.20 -10.13 -8.31
C ARG A 12 -25.22 -11.19 -7.94
N ARG A 13 -26.52 -10.88 -8.12
CA ARG A 13 -27.60 -11.83 -7.86
C ARG A 13 -27.56 -13.05 -8.78
N ASP A 14 -27.31 -12.82 -10.07
CA ASP A 14 -27.28 -13.87 -11.07
C ASP A 14 -26.07 -14.81 -10.94
N ASN A 15 -24.98 -14.32 -10.31
CA ASN A 15 -23.72 -15.07 -10.16
C ASN A 15 -23.40 -15.47 -8.72
N ASP A 16 -24.31 -15.24 -7.77
CA ASP A 16 -24.08 -15.50 -6.32
C ASP A 16 -22.72 -14.92 -5.84
N SER A 17 -22.38 -13.71 -6.32
CA SER A 17 -21.09 -13.09 -6.08
C SER A 17 -21.25 -11.79 -5.29
N MET A 18 -20.38 -11.59 -4.31
CA MET A 18 -20.28 -10.37 -3.53
C MET A 18 -18.85 -9.83 -3.58
N LEU A 19 -18.70 -8.52 -3.75
CA LEU A 19 -17.38 -7.89 -3.65
C LEU A 19 -16.97 -7.75 -2.18
N LEU A 20 -15.69 -7.88 -1.91
CA LEU A 20 -15.17 -7.68 -0.55
C LEU A 20 -15.44 -6.26 -0.03
N SER A 21 -15.51 -5.27 -0.92
CA SER A 21 -15.91 -3.89 -0.60
C SER A 21 -17.34 -3.77 -0.05
N ASP A 22 -18.24 -4.67 -0.47
CA ASP A 22 -19.65 -4.61 -0.11
C ASP A 22 -19.93 -5.24 1.26
N THR A 23 -18.95 -5.99 1.79
CA THR A 23 -19.07 -6.66 3.09
C THR A 23 -19.30 -5.65 4.21
N GLY A 24 -18.66 -4.47 4.15
CA GLY A 24 -18.83 -3.41 5.13
C GLY A 24 -20.23 -2.81 5.10
N ASP A 25 -20.78 -2.56 3.90
CA ASP A 25 -22.13 -2.03 3.71
C ASP A 25 -23.19 -3.07 4.11
N LEU A 26 -22.98 -4.34 3.78
CA LEU A 26 -23.85 -5.43 4.19
C LEU A 26 -23.88 -5.57 5.73
N LEU A 27 -22.72 -5.58 6.37
CA LEU A 27 -22.65 -5.57 7.83
C LEU A 27 -23.32 -4.35 8.41
N GLY A 28 -23.09 -3.16 7.86
CA GLY A 28 -23.75 -1.92 8.28
C GLY A 28 -25.26 -1.98 8.14
N SER A 29 -25.81 -2.58 7.08
CA SER A 29 -27.24 -2.77 6.90
C SER A 29 -27.85 -3.76 7.91
N ILE A 30 -27.17 -4.88 8.13
CA ILE A 30 -27.57 -5.89 9.13
C ILE A 30 -27.54 -5.27 10.53
N ILE A 31 -26.53 -4.46 10.82
CA ILE A 31 -26.36 -3.78 12.11
C ILE A 31 -27.40 -2.67 12.35
N SER A 32 -27.86 -2.00 11.30
CA SER A 32 -28.86 -0.93 11.40
C SER A 32 -30.31 -1.44 11.48
N GLU A 33 -30.58 -2.69 11.11
CA GLU A 33 -31.86 -3.35 11.31
C GLU A 33 -31.97 -3.87 12.75
N GLU A 34 -33.17 -3.91 13.33
CA GLU A 34 -33.44 -4.19 14.75
C GLU A 34 -32.87 -5.55 15.27
N GLU A 35 -32.36 -6.41 14.39
CA GLU A 35 -31.74 -7.70 14.73
C GLU A 35 -30.24 -7.60 15.07
N ALA A 36 -29.63 -6.42 14.94
CA ALA A 36 -28.21 -6.17 15.23
C ALA A 36 -27.80 -6.49 16.69
N PRO A 37 -28.63 -6.26 17.72
CA PRO A 37 -28.29 -6.58 19.09
C PRO A 37 -27.76 -8.01 19.25
N PHE A 38 -28.30 -8.99 18.52
CA PHE A 38 -27.93 -10.39 18.65
C PHE A 38 -26.48 -10.69 18.23
N ILE A 39 -26.01 -10.09 17.14
CA ILE A 39 -24.62 -10.28 16.67
C ILE A 39 -23.65 -9.66 17.69
N TYR A 40 -23.96 -8.43 18.10
CA TYR A 40 -23.14 -7.72 19.10
C TYR A 40 -23.21 -8.38 20.48
N GLU A 41 -24.37 -8.83 20.93
CA GLU A 41 -24.53 -9.54 22.18
C GLU A 41 -23.69 -10.83 22.18
N ARG A 42 -23.72 -11.59 21.08
CA ARG A 42 -22.96 -12.82 20.96
C ARG A 42 -21.45 -12.58 20.83
N MET A 43 -21.01 -11.54 20.14
CA MET A 43 -19.59 -11.18 20.01
C MET A 43 -19.10 -10.46 21.27
N GLY A 44 -19.85 -9.51 21.77
CA GLY A 44 -19.47 -8.69 22.93
C GLY A 44 -19.31 -9.49 24.20
N SER A 45 -20.14 -10.51 24.39
CA SER A 45 -19.97 -11.44 25.54
C SER A 45 -18.71 -12.30 25.49
N SER A 46 -18.00 -12.33 24.35
CA SER A 46 -16.81 -13.15 24.13
C SER A 46 -15.51 -12.35 24.06
N ILE A 47 -15.59 -11.05 23.80
CA ILE A 47 -14.42 -10.18 23.59
C ILE A 47 -14.52 -8.99 24.57
N HIS A 48 -13.62 -8.98 25.54
CA HIS A 48 -13.62 -7.98 26.60
C HIS A 48 -12.68 -6.81 26.30
N HIS A 49 -11.58 -7.03 25.60
CA HIS A 49 -10.59 -6.01 25.30
C HIS A 49 -10.35 -5.90 23.79
N PHE A 50 -10.44 -4.71 23.25
CA PHE A 50 -10.10 -4.42 21.85
C PHE A 50 -8.74 -3.74 21.80
N LEU A 51 -7.80 -4.37 21.09
CA LEU A 51 -6.50 -3.79 20.78
C LEU A 51 -6.43 -3.63 19.27
N ILE A 52 -6.58 -2.39 18.81
CA ILE A 52 -6.66 -2.06 17.40
C ILE A 52 -5.40 -1.28 17.03
N ASP A 53 -4.59 -1.85 16.14
CA ASP A 53 -3.38 -1.25 15.61
C ASP A 53 -3.62 -0.73 14.19
N GLU A 54 -2.75 0.17 13.71
CA GLU A 54 -2.83 0.81 12.39
C GLU A 54 -4.19 1.46 12.12
N PHE A 55 -4.77 2.07 13.15
CA PHE A 55 -6.14 2.58 13.10
C PHE A 55 -6.36 3.68 12.04
N GLN A 56 -5.31 4.41 11.62
CA GLN A 56 -5.37 5.40 10.56
C GLN A 56 -5.83 4.82 9.22
N ASP A 57 -5.75 3.50 9.02
CA ASP A 57 -6.21 2.82 7.83
C ASP A 57 -7.69 2.39 7.90
N THR A 58 -8.31 2.60 9.05
CA THR A 58 -9.72 2.29 9.30
C THR A 58 -10.63 3.31 8.61
N SER A 59 -11.61 2.84 7.86
CA SER A 59 -12.66 3.71 7.30
C SER A 59 -13.74 4.03 8.33
N GLN A 60 -14.49 5.12 8.11
CA GLN A 60 -15.61 5.48 8.97
C GLN A 60 -16.67 4.37 9.07
N LEU A 61 -16.89 3.63 7.97
CA LEU A 61 -17.82 2.51 7.96
C LEU A 61 -17.34 1.36 8.84
N GLN A 62 -16.06 1.02 8.75
CA GLN A 62 -15.46 0.00 9.62
C GLN A 62 -15.53 0.40 11.08
N TRP A 63 -15.24 1.67 11.39
CA TRP A 63 -15.37 2.16 12.76
C TRP A 63 -16.80 2.06 13.28
N ARG A 64 -17.80 2.51 12.52
CA ARG A 64 -19.21 2.39 12.89
C ARG A 64 -19.61 0.95 13.24
N ASN A 65 -19.02 -0.02 12.56
CA ASN A 65 -19.28 -1.43 12.81
C ASN A 65 -18.54 -1.97 14.05
N LEU A 66 -17.40 -1.38 14.42
CA LEU A 66 -16.60 -1.77 15.60
C LEU A 66 -16.97 -0.99 16.86
N GLU A 67 -17.36 0.26 16.70
CA GLU A 67 -17.67 1.19 17.80
C GLU A 67 -18.64 0.60 18.85
N PRO A 68 -19.77 -0.03 18.47
CA PRO A 68 -20.70 -0.60 19.45
C PRO A 68 -20.05 -1.66 20.34
N LEU A 69 -19.13 -2.47 19.79
CA LEU A 69 -18.41 -3.48 20.56
C LEU A 69 -17.42 -2.86 21.55
N VAL A 70 -16.71 -1.82 21.11
CA VAL A 70 -15.78 -1.07 21.98
C VAL A 70 -16.57 -0.37 23.11
N LEU A 71 -17.70 0.23 22.79
CA LEU A 71 -18.56 0.90 23.79
C LEU A 71 -19.18 -0.09 24.77
N GLN A 72 -19.56 -1.29 24.31
CA GLN A 72 -20.03 -2.34 25.20
C GLN A 72 -18.91 -2.78 26.17
N SER A 73 -17.72 -3.05 25.66
CA SER A 73 -16.54 -3.37 26.47
C SER A 73 -16.29 -2.32 27.56
N LEU A 74 -16.32 -1.03 27.20
CA LEU A 74 -16.18 0.08 28.13
C LEU A 74 -17.31 0.10 29.18
N SER A 75 -18.56 -0.19 28.78
CA SER A 75 -19.70 -0.22 29.69
C SER A 75 -19.59 -1.33 30.74
N GLU A 76 -18.88 -2.40 30.41
CA GLU A 76 -18.58 -3.53 31.30
C GLU A 76 -17.32 -3.29 32.17
N GLY A 77 -16.65 -2.15 31.98
CA GLY A 77 -15.48 -1.75 32.76
C GLY A 77 -14.15 -2.30 32.26
N TYR A 78 -14.08 -2.71 30.98
CA TYR A 78 -12.85 -3.21 30.37
C TYR A 78 -12.10 -2.09 29.63
N ASP A 79 -10.79 -2.18 29.63
CA ASP A 79 -9.90 -1.27 28.90
C ASP A 79 -9.73 -1.67 27.45
N ASN A 80 -9.66 -0.67 26.56
CA ASN A 80 -9.40 -0.85 25.15
C ASN A 80 -8.21 0.01 24.72
N LEU A 81 -7.50 -0.39 23.65
CA LEU A 81 -6.34 0.31 23.13
C LEU A 81 -6.48 0.48 21.63
N ILE A 82 -6.41 1.73 21.18
CA ILE A 82 -6.40 2.11 19.77
C ILE A 82 -5.09 2.82 19.49
N ILE A 83 -4.32 2.31 18.53
CA ILE A 83 -3.01 2.84 18.15
C ILE A 83 -3.02 3.16 16.67
N GLY A 84 -2.41 4.28 16.29
CA GLY A 84 -2.24 4.68 14.90
C GLY A 84 -1.33 5.89 14.76
N ASP A 85 -1.02 6.20 13.52
CA ASP A 85 -0.25 7.40 13.15
C ASP A 85 -0.92 8.08 11.95
N GLU A 86 -1.49 9.25 12.15
CA GLU A 86 -2.16 10.04 11.10
C GLU A 86 -1.28 10.28 9.88
N LYS A 87 0.04 10.41 10.07
CA LYS A 87 1.02 10.61 8.99
C LYS A 87 1.13 9.41 8.06
N GLN A 88 0.76 8.23 8.53
CA GLN A 88 0.77 6.97 7.78
C GLN A 88 -0.57 6.66 7.10
N CYS A 89 -1.57 7.55 7.16
CA CYS A 89 -2.86 7.39 6.50
C CYS A 89 -2.71 7.53 4.97
N ILE A 90 -2.39 6.44 4.30
CA ILE A 90 -2.18 6.38 2.84
C ILE A 90 -3.36 5.77 2.07
N TYR A 91 -4.39 5.25 2.75
CA TYR A 91 -5.54 4.58 2.13
C TYR A 91 -6.79 5.46 2.03
N ARG A 92 -6.63 6.79 1.86
CA ARG A 92 -7.76 7.73 1.70
C ARG A 92 -8.69 7.35 0.53
N PHE A 93 -8.17 6.71 -0.51
CA PHE A 93 -8.97 6.17 -1.61
C PHE A 93 -9.87 4.98 -1.23
N ARG A 94 -9.69 4.42 -0.03
CA ARG A 94 -10.55 3.41 0.61
C ARG A 94 -11.41 3.99 1.74
N ASN A 95 -11.59 5.31 1.76
CA ASN A 95 -12.34 6.05 2.78
C ASN A 95 -11.74 6.01 4.19
N SER A 96 -10.44 5.72 4.34
CA SER A 96 -9.76 6.00 5.61
C SER A 96 -9.61 7.51 5.80
N SER A 97 -9.72 7.98 7.04
CA SER A 97 -9.59 9.39 7.38
C SER A 97 -8.66 9.57 8.57
N PRO A 98 -7.64 10.44 8.47
CA PRO A 98 -6.79 10.77 9.61
C PRO A 98 -7.60 11.40 10.75
N ASP A 99 -8.64 12.17 10.44
CA ASP A 99 -9.48 12.83 11.43
C ASP A 99 -10.21 11.84 12.35
N LEU A 100 -10.40 10.59 11.88
CA LEU A 100 -11.04 9.55 12.68
C LEU A 100 -10.18 9.18 13.89
N LEU A 101 -8.86 9.06 13.70
CA LEU A 101 -7.91 8.82 14.79
C LEU A 101 -7.74 10.06 15.66
N GLY A 102 -7.63 11.25 15.05
CA GLY A 102 -7.37 12.50 15.78
C GLY A 102 -8.48 12.90 16.73
N SER A 103 -9.71 12.96 16.27
CA SER A 103 -10.84 13.47 17.07
C SER A 103 -12.11 12.62 16.97
N GLY A 104 -12.23 11.78 15.94
CA GLY A 104 -13.45 11.03 15.68
C GLY A 104 -13.78 10.02 16.78
N VAL A 105 -12.78 9.20 17.17
CA VAL A 105 -12.92 8.22 18.24
C VAL A 105 -13.17 8.90 19.58
N GLU A 106 -12.35 9.90 19.91
CA GLU A 106 -12.52 10.68 21.13
C GLU A 106 -13.94 11.22 21.26
N THR A 107 -14.40 11.95 20.24
CA THR A 107 -15.75 12.55 20.25
C THR A 107 -16.85 11.51 20.40
N SER A 108 -16.72 10.36 19.73
CA SER A 108 -17.76 9.32 19.79
C SER A 108 -17.80 8.62 21.14
N VAL A 109 -16.66 8.37 21.75
CA VAL A 109 -16.55 7.69 23.06
C VAL A 109 -16.88 8.65 24.20
N GLU A 110 -16.27 9.84 24.24
CA GLU A 110 -16.51 10.86 25.27
C GLU A 110 -17.99 11.30 25.35
N SER A 111 -18.70 11.31 24.23
CA SER A 111 -20.13 11.64 24.22
C SER A 111 -20.99 10.66 25.02
N ARG A 112 -20.52 9.42 25.19
CA ARG A 112 -21.24 8.34 25.88
C ARG A 112 -20.63 7.98 27.24
N PHE A 113 -19.32 8.09 27.34
CA PHE A 113 -18.52 7.75 28.52
C PHE A 113 -17.55 8.91 28.84
N PRO A 114 -18.05 10.04 29.42
CA PRO A 114 -17.22 11.19 29.72
C PRO A 114 -16.05 10.84 30.66
N GLY A 115 -14.85 11.28 30.30
CA GLY A 115 -13.63 11.05 31.07
C GLY A 115 -13.06 9.62 30.96
N SER A 116 -13.52 8.83 30.00
CA SER A 116 -13.03 7.46 29.76
C SER A 116 -11.92 7.37 28.72
N VAL A 117 -11.66 8.45 27.99
CA VAL A 117 -10.62 8.47 26.93
C VAL A 117 -9.35 9.11 27.47
N ASP A 118 -8.24 8.38 27.41
CA ASP A 118 -6.90 8.87 27.70
C ASP A 118 -6.09 8.92 26.39
N ILE A 119 -5.90 10.12 25.84
CA ILE A 119 -5.15 10.32 24.61
C ILE A 119 -3.69 10.58 24.98
N ARG A 120 -2.83 9.68 24.53
CA ARG A 120 -1.38 9.82 24.67
C ARG A 120 -0.74 10.01 23.32
N GLY A 121 -0.34 11.24 23.00
CA GLY A 121 0.60 11.48 21.93
C GLY A 121 1.98 10.99 22.35
N VAL A 122 2.77 10.50 21.38
CA VAL A 122 4.17 10.19 21.63
C VAL A 122 4.91 11.50 21.84
N ASP A 123 5.44 11.73 23.04
CA ASP A 123 6.32 12.89 23.31
C ASP A 123 7.55 12.81 22.38
N VAL A 124 7.94 13.96 21.82
CA VAL A 124 9.11 14.06 20.95
C VAL A 124 10.38 13.53 21.65
N SER A 125 10.48 13.69 22.97
CA SER A 125 11.59 13.18 23.77
C SER A 125 11.60 11.64 23.90
N GLU A 126 10.44 11.01 23.73
CA GLU A 126 10.25 9.55 23.85
C GLU A 126 10.08 8.87 22.48
N ASN A 127 10.00 9.68 21.40
CA ASN A 127 9.82 9.18 20.03
C ASN A 127 11.12 8.58 19.49
N SER A 128 11.50 7.42 20.01
CA SER A 128 12.70 6.70 19.59
C SER A 128 12.44 5.77 18.43
N ASN A 129 13.24 5.87 17.39
CA ASN A 129 13.25 4.93 16.28
C ASN A 129 14.13 3.72 16.62
N TRP A 130 13.50 2.57 16.78
CA TRP A 130 14.15 1.29 17.14
C TRP A 130 14.55 0.46 15.92
N ARG A 131 14.24 0.93 14.71
CA ARG A 131 14.41 0.17 13.46
C ARG A 131 15.60 0.64 12.66
N SER A 132 15.77 1.94 12.54
CA SER A 132 16.65 2.54 11.53
C SER A 132 17.97 3.04 12.11
N SER A 133 19.01 3.09 11.27
CA SER A 133 20.28 3.70 11.64
C SER A 133 20.16 5.20 11.85
N PRO A 134 21.07 5.82 12.63
CA PRO A 134 21.04 7.25 12.92
C PRO A 134 21.01 8.15 11.69
N LEU A 135 21.70 7.74 10.63
CA LEU A 135 21.77 8.51 9.39
C LEU A 135 20.42 8.52 8.66
N VAL A 136 19.73 7.38 8.62
CA VAL A 136 18.39 7.27 8.02
C VAL A 136 17.38 8.10 8.82
N VAL A 137 17.42 8.02 10.15
CA VAL A 137 16.53 8.80 11.02
C VAL A 137 16.73 10.31 10.80
N ARG A 138 17.99 10.78 10.80
CA ARG A 138 18.30 12.20 10.56
C ARG A 138 17.85 12.66 9.17
N PHE A 139 18.09 11.83 8.15
CA PHE A 139 17.63 12.12 6.80
C PHE A 139 16.11 12.27 6.75
N ASN A 140 15.36 11.33 7.32
CA ASN A 140 13.89 11.37 7.35
C ASN A 140 13.38 12.60 8.11
N ASN A 141 13.93 12.89 9.30
CA ASN A 141 13.55 14.07 10.06
C ASN A 141 13.72 15.36 9.23
N THR A 142 14.87 15.51 8.56
CA THR A 142 15.15 16.69 7.74
C THR A 142 14.24 16.73 6.51
N LEU A 143 14.11 15.62 5.80
CA LEU A 143 13.31 15.54 4.56
C LEU A 143 11.84 15.89 4.83
N PHE A 144 11.22 15.24 5.78
CA PHE A 144 9.79 15.44 6.03
C PHE A 144 9.49 16.81 6.63
N SER A 145 10.36 17.33 7.50
CA SER A 145 10.20 18.69 8.00
C SER A 145 10.33 19.74 6.88
N SER A 146 11.28 19.54 5.96
CA SER A 146 11.45 20.43 4.80
C SER A 146 10.28 20.34 3.82
N LEU A 147 9.79 19.14 3.56
CA LEU A 147 8.62 18.92 2.68
C LEU A 147 7.35 19.51 3.29
N ALA A 148 7.14 19.38 4.60
CA ALA A 148 6.00 19.99 5.28
C ALA A 148 5.99 21.51 5.13
N GLN A 149 7.16 22.15 5.25
CA GLN A 149 7.30 23.59 5.01
C GLN A 149 7.06 23.98 3.55
N LEU A 150 7.56 23.16 2.61
CA LEU A 150 7.42 23.42 1.18
C LEU A 150 5.96 23.32 0.71
N PHE A 151 5.24 22.29 1.17
CA PHE A 151 3.87 22.03 0.74
C PHE A 151 2.81 22.80 1.53
N ASP A 152 3.16 23.34 2.69
CA ASP A 152 2.26 24.11 3.54
C ASP A 152 2.98 25.34 4.13
N PRO A 153 3.40 26.31 3.25
CA PRO A 153 4.23 27.43 3.66
C PRO A 153 3.52 28.37 4.64
N ASP A 154 2.22 28.50 4.56
CA ASP A 154 1.38 29.35 5.40
C ASP A 154 0.65 28.60 6.54
N GLY A 155 0.79 27.28 6.61
CA GLY A 155 0.12 26.44 7.61
C GLY A 155 -1.38 26.22 7.37
N SER A 156 -1.93 26.68 6.24
CA SER A 156 -3.37 26.64 5.97
C SER A 156 -3.91 25.24 5.66
N ARG A 157 -3.03 24.29 5.34
CA ARG A 157 -3.39 22.91 4.98
C ARG A 157 -3.29 21.91 6.13
N GLY A 158 -2.82 22.35 7.31
CA GLY A 158 -2.61 21.51 8.47
C GLY A 158 -1.44 20.52 8.35
N ILE A 159 -0.70 20.53 7.20
CA ILE A 159 0.42 19.59 6.99
C ILE A 159 1.55 19.89 7.97
N ARG A 160 1.86 21.16 8.20
CA ARG A 160 2.90 21.56 9.13
C ARG A 160 2.57 21.15 10.56
N GLU A 161 1.31 21.24 10.96
CA GLU A 161 0.84 20.82 12.28
C GLU A 161 0.99 19.30 12.45
N THR A 162 0.48 18.52 11.50
CA THR A 162 0.59 17.06 11.49
C THR A 162 2.04 16.58 11.58
N TYR A 163 2.98 17.30 10.92
CA TYR A 163 4.39 16.95 10.91
C TYR A 163 5.24 17.68 11.97
N SER A 164 4.67 18.51 12.82
CA SER A 164 5.41 19.29 13.84
C SER A 164 6.09 18.39 14.87
N GLY A 165 5.49 17.26 15.22
CA GLY A 165 6.03 16.28 16.19
C GLY A 165 6.85 15.14 15.58
N LEU A 166 7.28 15.25 14.29
CA LEU A 166 7.92 14.15 13.58
C LEU A 166 9.34 13.81 14.03
N VAL A 167 10.01 14.66 14.79
CA VAL A 167 11.42 14.45 15.12
C VAL A 167 11.60 13.16 15.94
N GLN A 168 12.16 12.14 15.30
CA GLN A 168 12.48 10.87 15.94
C GLN A 168 13.89 10.93 16.55
N GLN A 169 14.03 10.36 17.74
CA GLN A 169 15.31 10.11 18.40
C GLN A 169 15.89 8.78 17.93
N VAL A 170 17.18 8.62 18.07
CA VAL A 170 17.86 7.33 17.82
C VAL A 170 18.12 6.69 19.18
N ASP A 171 17.71 5.43 19.32
CA ASP A 171 18.06 4.65 20.51
C ASP A 171 19.57 4.46 20.63
N ASP A 172 20.12 4.60 21.84
CA ASP A 172 21.55 4.51 22.11
C ASP A 172 22.17 3.18 21.64
N ARG A 173 21.41 2.11 21.66
CA ARG A 173 21.85 0.79 21.17
C ARG A 173 22.10 0.79 19.66
N HIS A 174 21.43 1.67 18.92
CA HIS A 174 21.58 1.82 17.47
C HIS A 174 22.51 2.97 17.07
N ALA A 175 23.00 3.76 18.02
CA ALA A 175 23.83 4.94 17.76
C ALA A 175 25.09 4.63 16.91
N GLY A 176 25.64 3.44 17.06
CA GLY A 176 26.82 2.96 16.33
C GLY A 176 26.52 2.21 15.02
N ILE A 177 25.25 2.01 14.66
CA ILE A 177 24.92 1.28 13.44
C ILE A 177 25.17 2.17 12.22
N PRO A 178 26.02 1.72 11.27
CA PRO A 178 26.25 2.48 10.04
C PRO A 178 24.97 2.58 9.23
N GLY A 179 24.78 3.71 8.56
CA GLY A 179 23.64 3.95 7.68
C GLY A 179 24.09 4.55 6.36
N TYR A 180 23.27 4.38 5.35
CA TYR A 180 23.48 4.95 4.04
C TYR A 180 22.16 5.46 3.49
N VAL A 181 22.20 6.67 2.94
CA VAL A 181 21.09 7.26 2.18
C VAL A 181 21.68 7.85 0.92
N CYS A 182 21.09 7.53 -0.21
CA CYS A 182 21.49 8.08 -1.51
C CYS A 182 20.24 8.46 -2.31
N VAL A 183 20.26 9.65 -2.88
CA VAL A 183 19.24 10.15 -3.79
C VAL A 183 19.90 10.33 -5.15
N HIS A 184 19.37 9.68 -6.16
CA HIS A 184 19.84 9.81 -7.53
C HIS A 184 18.83 10.63 -8.34
N PHE A 185 19.30 11.74 -8.91
CA PHE A 185 18.58 12.46 -9.92
C PHE A 185 19.07 11.97 -11.29
N LEU A 186 18.16 11.45 -12.08
CA LEU A 186 18.47 11.09 -13.45
C LEU A 186 18.34 12.36 -14.30
N PRO A 187 19.27 12.60 -15.24
CA PRO A 187 19.14 13.74 -16.15
C PRO A 187 17.82 13.61 -16.91
N ASP A 188 17.09 14.70 -16.96
CA ASP A 188 15.95 14.80 -17.85
C ASP A 188 16.48 14.84 -19.30
N ASP A 189 16.04 13.91 -20.13
CA ASP A 189 16.40 13.92 -21.57
C ASP A 189 15.73 15.12 -22.31
N ALA A 190 15.11 16.05 -21.58
CA ALA A 190 14.54 17.29 -22.10
C ALA A 190 15.61 18.18 -22.78
N GLU A 191 16.88 18.14 -22.34
CA GLU A 191 17.98 18.81 -23.04
C GLU A 191 18.30 18.17 -24.41
N ALA A 192 17.98 16.88 -24.59
CA ALA A 192 18.09 16.21 -25.88
C ALA A 192 16.87 16.46 -26.78
N ALA A 193 15.73 16.83 -26.20
CA ALA A 193 14.48 17.09 -26.92
C ALA A 193 14.43 18.53 -27.54
N GLU A 194 15.22 19.49 -27.03
CA GLU A 194 15.29 20.85 -27.62
C GLU A 194 15.91 20.89 -29.03
N THR A 195 16.49 19.79 -29.50
CA THR A 195 17.12 19.68 -30.82
C THR A 195 16.31 18.86 -31.84
N VAL A 196 15.17 18.30 -31.44
CA VAL A 196 14.34 17.44 -32.31
C VAL A 196 12.92 17.98 -32.33
N ASP A 197 12.37 18.23 -33.54
CA ASP A 197 10.94 18.53 -33.73
C ASP A 197 10.11 17.36 -33.15
N ALA A 198 9.52 17.58 -31.97
CA ALA A 198 8.88 16.53 -31.19
C ALA A 198 7.61 16.02 -31.89
N SER A 199 7.71 14.89 -32.56
CA SER A 199 6.56 14.06 -32.90
C SER A 199 6.13 13.23 -31.68
N SER A 200 4.87 12.79 -31.60
CA SER A 200 4.35 11.98 -30.49
C SER A 200 5.15 10.68 -30.25
N ASP A 201 5.78 10.15 -31.29
CA ASP A 201 6.60 8.93 -31.24
C ASP A 201 7.92 9.16 -30.49
N ASP A 202 8.46 10.38 -30.52
CA ASP A 202 9.70 10.73 -29.81
C ASP A 202 9.50 10.80 -28.28
N ALA A 203 8.33 11.22 -27.81
CA ALA A 203 8.02 11.31 -26.39
C ALA A 203 7.92 9.91 -25.72
N ASP A 204 7.35 8.94 -26.42
CA ASP A 204 7.26 7.55 -25.94
C ASP A 204 8.65 6.90 -25.90
N ASP A 205 9.51 7.19 -26.87
CA ASP A 205 10.89 6.67 -26.92
C ASP A 205 11.77 7.27 -25.80
N ILE A 206 11.62 8.57 -25.51
CA ILE A 206 12.30 9.25 -24.39
C ILE A 206 11.87 8.64 -23.06
N SER A 207 10.57 8.44 -22.86
CA SER A 207 10.04 7.81 -21.65
C SER A 207 10.57 6.39 -21.45
N ALA A 208 10.62 5.60 -22.52
CA ALA A 208 11.15 4.25 -22.50
C ALA A 208 12.66 4.20 -22.16
N ARG A 209 13.45 5.13 -22.70
CA ARG A 209 14.89 5.26 -22.41
C ARG A 209 15.14 5.65 -20.95
N THR A 210 14.40 6.62 -20.43
CA THR A 210 14.49 7.04 -19.02
C THR A 210 14.16 5.87 -18.09
N GLU A 211 13.08 5.15 -18.38
CA GLU A 211 12.69 3.96 -17.61
C GLU A 211 13.78 2.86 -17.66
N ALA A 212 14.37 2.61 -18.80
CA ALA A 212 15.46 1.64 -18.94
C ALA A 212 16.67 2.03 -18.07
N ARG A 213 17.04 3.31 -18.05
CA ARG A 213 18.11 3.83 -17.19
C ARG A 213 17.81 3.69 -15.71
N GLU A 214 16.54 3.93 -15.30
CA GLU A 214 16.09 3.73 -13.92
C GLU A 214 16.26 2.27 -13.49
N LEU A 215 15.81 1.34 -14.33
CA LEU A 215 15.88 -0.09 -14.07
C LEU A 215 17.33 -0.59 -14.04
N ASP A 216 18.17 -0.14 -14.95
CA ASP A 216 19.60 -0.45 -14.96
C ASP A 216 20.31 0.09 -13.71
N ARG A 217 19.95 1.28 -13.26
CA ARG A 217 20.50 1.86 -12.04
C ARG A 217 20.08 1.09 -10.81
N LEU A 218 18.80 0.73 -10.72
CA LEU A 218 18.25 -0.11 -9.64
C LEU A 218 18.99 -1.45 -9.58
N THR A 219 19.17 -2.10 -10.72
CA THR A 219 19.87 -3.40 -10.78
C THR A 219 21.32 -3.30 -10.31
N ARG A 220 22.01 -2.26 -10.72
CA ARG A 220 23.39 -1.99 -10.24
C ARG A 220 23.44 -1.73 -8.73
N GLU A 221 22.44 -1.04 -8.19
CA GLU A 221 22.38 -0.80 -6.77
C GLU A 221 22.10 -2.08 -5.97
N ILE A 222 21.18 -2.93 -6.47
CA ILE A 222 20.93 -4.26 -5.88
C ILE A 222 22.21 -5.10 -5.91
N SER A 223 22.91 -5.17 -7.05
CA SER A 223 24.17 -5.89 -7.16
C SER A 223 25.20 -5.38 -6.14
N ARG A 224 25.34 -4.08 -6.00
CA ARG A 224 26.25 -3.45 -5.02
C ARG A 224 25.91 -3.82 -3.57
N GLN A 225 24.62 -3.93 -3.22
CA GLN A 225 24.22 -4.34 -1.88
C GLN A 225 24.53 -5.82 -1.64
N LEU A 226 24.31 -6.67 -2.64
CA LEU A 226 24.69 -8.09 -2.57
C LEU A 226 26.21 -8.26 -2.44
N ASP A 227 27.02 -7.48 -3.17
CA ASP A 227 28.47 -7.44 -3.04
C ASP A 227 28.92 -6.99 -1.64
N ALA A 228 28.17 -6.10 -1.01
CA ALA A 228 28.43 -5.66 0.35
C ALA A 228 28.02 -6.70 1.41
N GLY A 229 27.47 -7.85 1.01
CA GLY A 229 27.11 -8.97 1.88
C GLY A 229 25.67 -8.97 2.39
N PHE A 230 24.82 -8.09 1.90
CA PHE A 230 23.39 -8.16 2.20
C PHE A 230 22.77 -9.37 1.52
N ARG A 231 21.83 -10.03 2.19
CA ARG A 231 21.07 -11.12 1.60
C ARG A 231 19.94 -10.57 0.74
N PRO A 232 19.45 -11.28 -0.27
CA PRO A 232 18.28 -10.88 -1.05
C PRO A 232 17.05 -10.55 -0.16
N SER A 233 16.88 -11.29 0.93
CA SER A 233 15.81 -11.05 1.91
C SER A 233 15.92 -9.74 2.69
N ASP A 234 17.09 -9.10 2.68
CA ASP A 234 17.35 -7.85 3.37
C ASP A 234 17.10 -6.64 2.46
N ILE A 235 16.81 -6.88 1.17
CA ILE A 235 16.60 -5.84 0.15
C ILE A 235 15.13 -5.76 -0.21
N ALA A 236 14.54 -4.57 -0.07
CA ALA A 236 13.18 -4.29 -0.52
C ALA A 236 13.18 -3.18 -1.58
N VAL A 237 12.41 -3.39 -2.64
CA VAL A 237 12.17 -2.38 -3.69
C VAL A 237 10.74 -1.89 -3.57
N LEU A 238 10.59 -0.61 -3.27
CA LEU A 238 9.28 0.04 -3.18
C LEU A 238 8.96 0.77 -4.48
N VAL A 239 7.76 0.56 -4.99
CA VAL A 239 7.25 1.19 -6.20
C VAL A 239 5.90 1.84 -5.93
N ARG A 240 5.58 2.88 -6.67
CA ARG A 240 4.32 3.61 -6.47
C ARG A 240 3.09 2.87 -7.02
N LYS A 241 3.25 2.11 -8.11
CA LYS A 241 2.15 1.42 -8.80
C LYS A 241 2.51 -0.03 -9.09
N GLY A 242 1.53 -0.95 -9.00
CA GLY A 242 1.75 -2.39 -9.21
C GLY A 242 2.36 -2.76 -10.57
N TYR A 243 2.06 -2.01 -11.64
CA TYR A 243 2.67 -2.28 -12.94
C TYR A 243 4.21 -2.04 -12.95
N GLN A 244 4.70 -1.11 -12.11
CA GLN A 244 6.15 -0.86 -11.96
C GLN A 244 6.85 -2.05 -11.31
N SER A 245 6.21 -2.72 -10.34
CA SER A 245 6.71 -3.96 -9.76
C SER A 245 6.96 -5.03 -10.83
N LYS A 246 6.00 -5.21 -11.73
CA LYS A 246 6.12 -6.17 -12.84
C LYS A 246 7.28 -5.81 -13.79
N LYS A 247 7.51 -4.51 -14.04
CA LYS A 247 8.65 -4.05 -14.86
C LYS A 247 9.98 -4.34 -14.19
N VAL A 248 10.12 -4.01 -12.90
CA VAL A 248 11.31 -4.30 -12.11
C VAL A 248 11.65 -5.80 -12.15
N ILE A 249 10.65 -6.64 -11.86
CA ILE A 249 10.84 -8.10 -11.85
C ILE A 249 11.29 -8.62 -13.22
N ARG A 250 10.62 -8.18 -14.29
CA ARG A 250 10.96 -8.60 -15.66
C ARG A 250 12.38 -8.19 -16.02
N HIS A 251 12.77 -6.96 -15.67
CA HIS A 251 14.12 -6.47 -15.93
C HIS A 251 15.17 -7.26 -15.15
N LEU A 252 14.95 -7.49 -13.85
CA LEU A 252 15.86 -8.29 -13.04
C LEU A 252 16.00 -9.73 -13.58
N MET A 253 14.90 -10.36 -13.99
CA MET A 253 14.96 -11.70 -14.60
C MET A 253 15.77 -11.68 -15.90
N ALA A 254 15.55 -10.71 -16.76
CA ALA A 254 16.30 -10.57 -18.01
C ALA A 254 17.80 -10.36 -17.78
N VAL A 255 18.16 -9.56 -16.76
CA VAL A 255 19.56 -9.35 -16.38
C VAL A 255 20.18 -10.63 -15.82
N MET A 256 19.48 -11.39 -14.98
CA MET A 256 19.96 -12.65 -14.41
C MET A 256 20.16 -13.75 -15.48
N GLU A 257 19.34 -13.74 -16.54
CA GLU A 257 19.41 -14.71 -17.64
C GLU A 257 20.45 -14.33 -18.72
N ASN A 258 20.89 -13.06 -18.76
CA ASN A 258 21.85 -12.58 -19.76
C ASN A 258 23.29 -12.69 -19.25
N PRO A 259 24.14 -13.58 -19.84
CA PRO A 259 25.54 -13.74 -19.42
C PRO A 259 26.38 -12.46 -19.59
N ASP A 260 26.00 -11.60 -20.54
CA ASP A 260 26.73 -10.37 -20.86
C ASP A 260 26.28 -9.16 -20.01
N SER A 261 25.34 -9.35 -19.09
CA SER A 261 24.81 -8.28 -18.24
C SER A 261 25.77 -7.78 -17.16
N GLY A 262 26.84 -8.53 -16.88
CA GLY A 262 27.71 -8.29 -15.73
C GLY A 262 27.15 -8.74 -14.38
N TRP A 263 25.96 -9.35 -14.37
CA TRP A 263 25.37 -9.93 -13.17
C TRP A 263 26.09 -11.22 -12.76
N HIS A 264 26.61 -11.27 -11.53
CA HIS A 264 27.44 -12.39 -11.05
C HIS A 264 26.90 -13.09 -9.80
N HIS A 265 25.70 -12.70 -9.33
CA HIS A 265 25.08 -13.26 -8.12
C HIS A 265 24.21 -14.50 -8.38
N GLY A 266 24.21 -15.02 -9.62
CA GLY A 266 23.35 -16.13 -10.01
C GLY A 266 21.86 -15.78 -9.96
N HIS A 267 21.03 -16.77 -9.69
CA HIS A 267 19.58 -16.55 -9.59
C HIS A 267 19.20 -16.07 -8.20
N VAL A 268 18.66 -14.85 -8.13
CA VAL A 268 18.17 -14.24 -6.90
C VAL A 268 16.64 -14.36 -6.86
N PRO A 269 16.05 -14.97 -5.80
CA PRO A 269 14.61 -15.08 -5.70
C PRO A 269 13.98 -13.69 -5.47
N VAL A 270 12.95 -13.38 -6.25
CA VAL A 270 12.19 -12.13 -6.13
C VAL A 270 10.76 -12.46 -5.73
N VAL A 271 10.28 -11.83 -4.66
CA VAL A 271 8.90 -11.98 -4.16
C VAL A 271 8.15 -10.66 -4.33
N SER A 272 6.94 -10.72 -4.84
CA SER A 272 6.05 -9.57 -4.96
C SER A 272 4.71 -9.88 -4.30
N ALA A 273 4.08 -8.86 -3.70
CA ALA A 273 2.72 -8.97 -3.17
C ALA A 273 1.70 -9.27 -4.29
N ASP A 274 1.95 -8.75 -5.49
CA ASP A 274 1.18 -9.13 -6.68
C ASP A 274 1.73 -10.44 -7.22
N SER A 275 0.84 -11.43 -7.42
CA SER A 275 1.20 -12.71 -8.06
C SER A 275 1.88 -12.44 -9.40
N ILE A 276 3.05 -13.02 -9.61
CA ILE A 276 3.70 -12.97 -10.91
C ILE A 276 2.94 -13.96 -11.82
N PRO A 277 2.22 -13.50 -12.84
CA PRO A 277 1.52 -14.43 -13.73
C PRO A 277 2.52 -15.38 -14.38
N VAL A 278 2.24 -16.68 -14.37
CA VAL A 278 3.07 -17.70 -15.01
C VAL A 278 3.36 -17.36 -16.48
N GLY A 279 2.41 -16.67 -17.15
CA GLY A 279 2.57 -16.16 -18.51
C GLY A 279 3.64 -15.07 -18.70
N MET A 280 4.27 -14.56 -17.63
CA MET A 280 5.42 -13.65 -17.74
C MET A 280 6.72 -14.38 -18.05
N SER A 281 6.83 -15.68 -17.78
CA SER A 281 8.00 -16.47 -18.14
C SER A 281 8.15 -16.54 -19.66
N PRO A 282 9.33 -16.22 -20.25
CA PRO A 282 9.57 -16.33 -21.68
C PRO A 282 9.28 -17.74 -22.22
N ALA A 283 9.64 -18.76 -21.46
CA ALA A 283 9.39 -20.15 -21.80
C ALA A 283 7.88 -20.46 -21.88
N VAL A 284 7.11 -20.00 -20.90
CA VAL A 284 5.65 -20.18 -20.90
C VAL A 284 5.00 -19.40 -22.04
N ARG A 285 5.44 -18.18 -22.30
CA ARG A 285 4.97 -17.39 -23.45
C ARG A 285 5.27 -18.07 -24.77
N MET A 286 6.46 -18.65 -24.94
CA MET A 286 6.82 -19.42 -26.11
C MET A 286 5.89 -20.62 -26.28
N VAL A 287 5.64 -21.39 -25.23
CA VAL A 287 4.71 -22.53 -25.26
C VAL A 287 3.31 -22.08 -25.62
N ILE A 288 2.81 -21.01 -24.98
CA ILE A 288 1.48 -20.45 -25.28
C ILE A 288 1.40 -19.99 -26.75
N SER A 289 2.44 -19.32 -27.26
CA SER A 289 2.49 -18.86 -28.65
C SER A 289 2.50 -20.04 -29.61
N ILE A 290 3.25 -21.11 -29.35
CA ILE A 290 3.25 -22.34 -30.15
C ILE A 290 1.87 -22.98 -30.12
N LEU A 291 1.23 -23.13 -28.95
CA LEU A 291 -0.10 -23.69 -28.80
C LEU A 291 -1.17 -22.84 -29.51
N THR A 292 -1.01 -21.51 -29.51
CA THR A 292 -1.90 -20.60 -30.23
C THR A 292 -1.75 -20.73 -31.74
N LEU A 293 -0.53 -20.93 -32.25
CA LEU A 293 -0.24 -21.11 -33.66
C LEU A 293 -0.67 -22.50 -34.19
N THR A 294 -0.61 -23.53 -33.33
CA THR A 294 -0.95 -24.90 -33.69
C THR A 294 -2.42 -25.28 -33.38
N GLY A 295 -3.08 -24.51 -32.52
CA GLY A 295 -4.48 -24.72 -32.15
C GLY A 295 -5.43 -24.03 -33.12
N GLU A 296 -6.53 -24.69 -33.46
CA GLU A 296 -7.63 -24.02 -34.18
C GLU A 296 -8.17 -22.85 -33.33
N PRO A 297 -8.36 -21.64 -33.90
CA PRO A 297 -8.77 -20.44 -33.16
C PRO A 297 -10.08 -20.60 -32.36
N SER A 298 -10.89 -21.59 -32.68
CA SER A 298 -12.21 -21.86 -32.08
C SER A 298 -12.19 -22.57 -30.72
N ARG A 299 -11.02 -22.97 -30.19
CA ARG A 299 -10.94 -23.76 -28.94
C ARG A 299 -10.19 -23.09 -27.78
N ILE A 300 -9.71 -21.89 -27.96
CA ILE A 300 -9.15 -21.13 -26.81
C ILE A 300 -10.31 -20.43 -26.12
N VAL A 301 -10.99 -21.15 -25.25
CA VAL A 301 -11.97 -20.58 -24.32
C VAL A 301 -11.17 -19.70 -23.36
N SER A 302 -11.34 -18.39 -23.46
CA SER A 302 -10.92 -17.44 -22.42
C SER A 302 -11.49 -17.94 -21.10
N PRO A 303 -10.73 -18.04 -20.01
CA PRO A 303 -11.22 -18.58 -18.73
C PRO A 303 -12.36 -17.76 -18.12
N HIS A 304 -12.80 -16.69 -18.77
CA HIS A 304 -13.90 -15.81 -18.34
C HIS A 304 -15.13 -15.79 -19.28
N ARG A 305 -15.20 -16.65 -20.32
CA ARG A 305 -16.45 -16.83 -21.04
C ARG A 305 -17.08 -18.16 -20.66
N ARG A 306 -18.08 -18.12 -19.81
CA ARG A 306 -19.08 -19.20 -19.73
C ARG A 306 -19.82 -19.26 -21.09
N PRO A 307 -20.17 -20.45 -21.61
CA PRO A 307 -21.01 -20.55 -22.78
C PRO A 307 -22.32 -19.85 -22.50
N ASP A 308 -22.75 -19.02 -23.45
CA ASP A 308 -24.06 -18.39 -23.43
C ASP A 308 -25.11 -19.46 -23.27
N ALA A 309 -26.05 -19.23 -22.37
CA ALA A 309 -27.14 -20.18 -22.01
C ALA A 309 -28.25 -20.25 -23.06
N ASP A 310 -27.91 -20.04 -24.34
CA ASP A 310 -28.83 -20.22 -25.46
C ASP A 310 -28.45 -21.49 -26.24
N GLY A 311 -28.94 -22.61 -25.68
CA GLY A 311 -29.03 -23.83 -26.42
C GLY A 311 -30.07 -23.67 -27.51
N ASN A 312 -29.61 -23.44 -28.74
CA ASN A 312 -30.24 -23.91 -29.97
C ASN A 312 -29.17 -24.08 -31.04
#